data_9bd855d20a69dd6374c2993cd78f9775
#
_entry.id   9bd855d20a69dd6374c2993cd78f9775
#
_cell.length_a   1.000
_cell.length_b   1.000
_cell.length_c   1.000
_cell.angle_alpha   90.00
_cell.angle_beta   90.00
_cell.angle_gamma   90.00
#
_symmetry.space_group_name_H-M   'P 1'
#
loop_
_entity.id
_entity.type
_entity.pdbx_description
1 polymer ?
#
loop_
_entity_poly.entity_id
_entity_poly.type
_entity_poly.pdbx_seq_one_letter_code
_entity_poly.pdbx_strand_id
1 'polypeptide(L)'
;YENGLRLYPYSQKGNPPQMSFIKVGEKVFNTVHANNFEFFNELNTVIQREPIAFLDPELRGLASAMGAETGKPFARSPQDREVLEEAIQVGVAYVRSDMGKPRNEDVYFYPGKQWFTPFGGGSHEWLVDGGKGGRNLDARNNFFWGYTVNTPAMVLKMVGVGSQYGVVATDSNGTYLDGSKTYKFTIDKNVPAKDFWSMVVYDPQTRSELQTGQLLPSKNSVRNQDMKTNADGSIDLYFGPTAPAGQEANWIETAPGKSWFAIFRLYGPLQPWFDKTWQLNDIQPLG
;
A
#
# COMPACT_ATOMS: atom_id res chain seq x y z
N TYR A 1 -4.12 8.21 -18.90
CA TYR A 1 -4.96 7.41 -19.80
C TYR A 1 -6.35 8.03 -19.82
N GLU A 2 -6.78 8.59 -20.93
CA GLU A 2 -8.18 8.85 -21.14
C GLU A 2 -8.86 7.50 -21.38
N ASN A 3 -9.51 6.98 -20.36
CA ASN A 3 -10.35 5.81 -20.50
C ASN A 3 -11.57 6.22 -21.32
N GLY A 4 -11.83 5.54 -22.42
CA GLY A 4 -13.07 5.68 -23.21
C GLY A 4 -14.31 5.20 -22.44
N LEU A 5 -14.28 5.29 -21.09
CA LEU A 5 -15.38 4.90 -20.22
C LEU A 5 -16.53 5.89 -20.35
N ARG A 6 -17.74 5.37 -20.62
CA ARG A 6 -18.98 6.12 -20.57
C ARG A 6 -19.93 5.48 -19.57
N LEU A 7 -20.42 6.28 -18.65
CA LEU A 7 -21.42 5.87 -17.67
C LEU A 7 -22.76 6.54 -18.01
N TYR A 8 -23.79 5.74 -18.25
CA TYR A 8 -25.14 6.23 -18.56
C TYR A 8 -26.18 5.17 -18.17
N PRO A 9 -27.46 5.57 -17.92
CA PRO A 9 -28.52 4.60 -17.68
C PRO A 9 -28.69 3.64 -18.85
N TYR A 10 -28.89 2.36 -18.60
CA TYR A 10 -29.05 1.35 -19.64
C TYR A 10 -30.19 1.67 -20.61
N SER A 11 -31.26 2.31 -20.13
CA SER A 11 -32.39 2.78 -20.94
C SER A 11 -31.99 3.80 -22.03
N GLN A 12 -30.85 4.44 -21.91
CA GLN A 12 -30.31 5.44 -22.84
C GLN A 12 -29.19 4.87 -23.73
N LYS A 13 -29.03 3.56 -23.79
CA LYS A 13 -28.00 2.87 -24.58
C LYS A 13 -28.01 3.25 -26.07
N GLY A 14 -29.19 3.50 -26.66
CA GLY A 14 -29.34 3.86 -28.07
C GLY A 14 -28.95 5.31 -28.40
N ASN A 15 -29.02 6.20 -27.41
CA ASN A 15 -28.60 7.60 -27.52
C ASN A 15 -28.02 8.07 -26.19
N PRO A 16 -26.78 7.64 -25.85
CA PRO A 16 -26.18 7.95 -24.57
C PRO A 16 -25.93 9.46 -24.44
N PRO A 17 -26.23 10.05 -23.27
CA PRO A 17 -25.98 11.46 -23.00
C PRO A 17 -24.48 11.76 -23.05
N GLN A 18 -24.16 13.01 -23.35
CA GLN A 18 -22.79 13.48 -23.26
C GLN A 18 -22.35 13.44 -21.80
N MET A 19 -21.23 12.77 -21.54
CA MET A 19 -20.61 12.72 -20.21
C MET A 19 -19.50 13.74 -20.14
N SER A 20 -19.44 14.49 -19.03
CA SER A 20 -18.34 15.36 -18.69
C SER A 20 -17.66 14.89 -17.40
N PHE A 21 -16.34 15.01 -17.35
CA PHE A 21 -15.57 14.75 -16.14
C PHE A 21 -15.36 16.07 -15.38
N ILE A 22 -15.65 16.05 -14.08
CA ILE A 22 -15.34 17.19 -13.21
C ILE A 22 -13.84 17.17 -12.95
N LYS A 23 -13.14 18.24 -13.33
CA LYS A 23 -11.72 18.40 -13.02
C LYS A 23 -11.56 18.67 -11.53
N VAL A 24 -10.88 17.76 -10.83
CA VAL A 24 -10.64 17.89 -9.37
C VAL A 24 -9.16 18.08 -9.02
N GLY A 25 -8.26 18.09 -9.99
CA GLY A 25 -6.81 18.18 -9.78
C GLY A 25 -6.33 19.45 -9.07
N GLU A 26 -7.16 20.52 -9.08
CA GLU A 26 -6.86 21.77 -8.37
C GLU A 26 -7.53 21.87 -6.99
N LYS A 27 -8.31 20.86 -6.62
CA LYS A 27 -8.98 20.82 -5.31
C LYS A 27 -8.07 20.15 -4.30
N VAL A 28 -7.79 20.89 -3.23
CA VAL A 28 -7.11 20.31 -2.06
C VAL A 28 -8.13 19.50 -1.28
N PHE A 29 -7.82 18.22 -1.07
CA PHE A 29 -8.57 17.37 -0.16
C PHE A 29 -7.62 16.41 0.55
N ASN A 30 -7.99 16.01 1.76
CA ASN A 30 -7.19 15.11 2.58
C ASN A 30 -7.45 13.65 2.20
N THR A 31 -6.42 12.92 1.79
CA THR A 31 -6.48 11.48 1.50
C THR A 31 -6.05 10.61 2.69
N VAL A 32 -5.63 11.23 3.78
CA VAL A 32 -5.25 10.54 5.01
C VAL A 32 -6.51 10.07 5.72
N HIS A 33 -6.58 8.79 6.08
CA HIS A 33 -7.70 8.24 6.82
C HIS A 33 -7.84 8.89 8.20
N ALA A 34 -9.07 9.05 8.66
CA ALA A 34 -9.33 9.47 10.03
C ALA A 34 -8.72 8.45 11.01
N ASN A 35 -7.95 8.97 11.97
CA ASN A 35 -7.30 8.20 13.03
C ASN A 35 -7.72 8.67 14.43
N ASN A 36 -8.89 9.27 14.50
CA ASN A 36 -9.54 9.79 15.69
C ASN A 36 -11.03 9.47 15.62
N PHE A 37 -11.84 10.03 16.50
CA PHE A 37 -13.28 9.78 16.55
C PHE A 37 -14.02 10.01 15.21
N GLU A 38 -13.48 10.84 14.32
CA GLU A 38 -14.08 11.09 12.99
C GLU A 38 -14.21 9.80 12.17
N PHE A 39 -13.35 8.80 12.38
CA PHE A 39 -13.50 7.46 11.78
C PHE A 39 -14.91 6.87 12.00
N PHE A 40 -15.47 7.02 13.20
CA PHE A 40 -16.81 6.49 13.50
C PHE A 40 -17.93 7.30 12.84
N ASN A 41 -17.75 8.61 12.67
CA ASN A 41 -18.68 9.45 11.92
C ASN A 41 -18.68 9.08 10.44
N GLU A 42 -17.50 8.87 9.85
CA GLU A 42 -17.35 8.40 8.48
C GLU A 42 -17.96 7.00 8.29
N LEU A 43 -17.67 6.06 9.20
CA LEU A 43 -18.27 4.72 9.21
C LEU A 43 -19.80 4.81 9.26
N ASN A 44 -20.35 5.59 10.17
CA ASN A 44 -21.79 5.79 10.24
C ASN A 44 -22.36 6.37 8.95
N THR A 45 -21.66 7.32 8.32
CA THR A 45 -22.09 7.91 7.04
C THR A 45 -22.19 6.82 5.94
N VAL A 46 -21.23 5.90 5.88
CA VAL A 46 -21.28 4.76 4.94
C VAL A 46 -22.45 3.84 5.28
N ILE A 47 -22.63 3.46 6.55
CA ILE A 47 -23.75 2.58 7.01
C ILE A 47 -25.11 3.17 6.68
N GLN A 48 -25.27 4.51 6.74
CA GLN A 48 -26.53 5.17 6.40
C GLN A 48 -26.82 5.23 4.90
N ARG A 49 -25.79 5.26 4.06
CA ARG A 49 -25.92 5.48 2.60
C ARG A 49 -25.95 4.19 1.80
N GLU A 50 -25.20 3.18 2.24
CA GLU A 50 -25.04 1.94 1.50
C GLU A 50 -26.21 0.97 1.73
N PRO A 51 -26.54 0.12 0.75
CA PRO A 51 -27.54 -0.92 0.91
C PRO A 51 -27.19 -1.87 2.06
N ILE A 52 -28.23 -2.42 2.73
CA ILE A 52 -28.03 -3.36 3.86
C ILE A 52 -27.13 -4.54 3.47
N ALA A 53 -27.19 -5.01 2.23
CA ALA A 53 -26.38 -6.11 1.71
C ALA A 53 -24.92 -5.72 1.39
N PHE A 54 -24.52 -4.45 1.57
CA PHE A 54 -23.13 -3.99 1.33
C PHE A 54 -22.13 -4.67 2.28
N LEU A 55 -22.51 -4.86 3.54
CA LEU A 55 -21.73 -5.61 4.52
C LEU A 55 -22.44 -6.91 4.89
N ASP A 56 -21.67 -7.96 5.11
CA ASP A 56 -22.21 -9.19 5.71
C ASP A 56 -22.75 -8.93 7.13
N PRO A 57 -23.64 -9.82 7.65
CA PRO A 57 -24.26 -9.62 8.95
C PRO A 57 -23.25 -9.50 10.11
N GLU A 58 -22.10 -10.19 10.02
CA GLU A 58 -21.07 -10.15 11.07
C GLU A 58 -20.41 -8.78 11.14
N LEU A 59 -19.99 -8.22 10.00
CA LEU A 59 -19.40 -6.88 9.95
C LEU A 59 -20.41 -5.81 10.34
N ARG A 60 -21.68 -5.95 9.94
CA ARG A 60 -22.73 -5.05 10.38
C ARG A 60 -23.00 -5.17 11.88
N GLY A 61 -22.90 -6.36 12.44
CA GLY A 61 -23.00 -6.58 13.88
C GLY A 61 -21.92 -5.83 14.66
N LEU A 62 -20.68 -5.81 14.13
CA LEU A 62 -19.59 -5.02 14.72
C LEU A 62 -19.88 -3.50 14.65
N ALA A 63 -20.36 -3.02 13.50
CA ALA A 63 -20.74 -1.61 13.35
C ALA A 63 -21.89 -1.24 14.31
N SER A 64 -22.90 -2.09 14.43
CA SER A 64 -24.04 -1.93 15.35
C SER A 64 -23.58 -1.92 16.81
N ALA A 65 -22.64 -2.78 17.21
CA ALA A 65 -22.08 -2.79 18.56
C ALA A 65 -21.39 -1.45 18.92
N MET A 66 -20.80 -0.79 17.93
CA MET A 66 -20.26 0.56 18.08
C MET A 66 -21.34 1.66 17.96
N GLY A 67 -22.59 1.27 17.64
CA GLY A 67 -23.75 2.15 17.51
C GLY A 67 -24.02 2.71 16.14
N ALA A 68 -23.34 2.27 15.10
CA ALA A 68 -23.61 2.63 13.71
C ALA A 68 -24.63 1.64 13.11
N GLU A 69 -25.92 2.02 13.08
CA GLU A 69 -27.02 1.22 12.57
C GLU A 69 -27.82 1.98 11.50
N THR A 70 -28.17 1.32 10.42
CA THR A 70 -28.96 1.90 9.33
C THR A 70 -30.31 2.43 9.85
N GLY A 71 -30.65 3.68 9.56
CA GLY A 71 -31.88 4.34 9.96
C GLY A 71 -31.92 4.82 11.41
N LYS A 72 -30.82 4.67 12.17
CA LYS A 72 -30.73 5.19 13.55
C LYS A 72 -29.70 6.31 13.66
N PRO A 73 -29.96 7.32 14.52
CA PRO A 73 -28.99 8.37 14.80
C PRO A 73 -27.72 7.78 15.46
N PHE A 74 -26.55 8.23 15.03
CA PHE A 74 -25.28 7.92 15.69
C PHE A 74 -25.05 8.88 16.87
N ALA A 75 -25.78 8.64 17.96
CA ALA A 75 -25.65 9.42 19.19
C ALA A 75 -24.91 8.60 20.26
N ARG A 76 -23.78 9.12 20.72
CA ARG A 76 -22.94 8.45 21.74
C ARG A 76 -22.98 9.24 23.04
N SER A 77 -23.09 8.51 24.15
CA SER A 77 -22.89 9.12 25.48
C SER A 77 -21.44 9.60 25.61
N PRO A 78 -21.13 10.54 26.51
CA PRO A 78 -19.74 10.94 26.76
C PRO A 78 -18.83 9.76 27.10
N GLN A 79 -19.32 8.78 27.88
CA GLN A 79 -18.59 7.59 28.24
C GLN A 79 -18.33 6.67 27.02
N ASP A 80 -19.34 6.42 26.17
CA ASP A 80 -19.16 5.62 24.95
C ASP A 80 -18.15 6.29 24.00
N ARG A 81 -18.20 7.61 23.93
CA ARG A 81 -17.26 8.39 23.10
C ARG A 81 -15.83 8.21 23.57
N GLU A 82 -15.58 8.29 24.88
CA GLU A 82 -14.25 8.07 25.46
C GLU A 82 -13.70 6.67 25.13
N VAL A 83 -14.53 5.63 25.27
CA VAL A 83 -14.17 4.25 24.90
C VAL A 83 -13.84 4.13 23.42
N LEU A 84 -14.61 4.77 22.54
CA LEU A 84 -14.36 4.72 21.09
C LEU A 84 -13.09 5.53 20.71
N GLU A 85 -12.81 6.63 21.38
CA GLU A 85 -11.56 7.39 21.19
C GLU A 85 -10.32 6.58 21.61
N GLU A 86 -10.39 5.82 22.67
CA GLU A 86 -9.33 4.88 23.05
C GLU A 86 -9.22 3.73 22.05
N ALA A 87 -10.34 3.14 21.65
CA ALA A 87 -10.38 2.02 20.71
C ALA A 87 -9.74 2.36 19.35
N ILE A 88 -9.96 3.57 18.82
CA ILE A 88 -9.33 3.98 17.56
C ILE A 88 -7.81 4.12 17.71
N GLN A 89 -7.31 4.59 18.84
CA GLN A 89 -5.85 4.69 19.08
C GLN A 89 -5.21 3.31 19.11
N VAL A 90 -5.84 2.34 19.78
CA VAL A 90 -5.37 0.95 19.81
C VAL A 90 -5.41 0.33 18.41
N GLY A 91 -6.51 0.53 17.68
CA GLY A 91 -6.65 0.03 16.30
C GLY A 91 -5.61 0.60 15.35
N VAL A 92 -5.35 1.90 15.43
CA VAL A 92 -4.33 2.57 14.61
C VAL A 92 -2.91 2.08 14.96
N ALA A 93 -2.60 1.93 16.24
CA ALA A 93 -1.31 1.39 16.67
C ALA A 93 -1.10 -0.04 16.14
N TYR A 94 -2.13 -0.87 16.23
CA TYR A 94 -2.11 -2.24 15.70
C TYR A 94 -1.82 -2.28 14.21
N VAL A 95 -2.59 -1.58 13.37
CA VAL A 95 -2.43 -1.67 11.91
C VAL A 95 -1.11 -1.07 11.43
N ARG A 96 -0.58 -0.06 12.11
CA ARG A 96 0.75 0.49 11.83
C ARG A 96 1.87 -0.51 12.13
N SER A 97 1.77 -1.18 13.26
CA SER A 97 2.73 -2.22 13.66
C SER A 97 2.72 -3.38 12.67
N ASP A 98 1.53 -3.87 12.33
CA ASP A 98 1.37 -4.99 11.39
C ASP A 98 1.81 -4.61 9.96
N MET A 99 1.52 -3.41 9.49
CA MET A 99 1.98 -2.94 8.19
C MET A 99 3.51 -2.84 8.11
N GLY A 100 4.15 -2.40 9.19
CA GLY A 100 5.61 -2.28 9.21
C GLY A 100 6.34 -3.62 9.29
N LYS A 101 5.76 -4.59 10.01
CA LYS A 101 6.32 -5.93 10.20
C LYS A 101 5.19 -6.95 10.39
N PRO A 102 4.62 -7.45 9.29
CA PRO A 102 3.55 -8.45 9.35
C PRO A 102 3.93 -9.64 10.23
N ARG A 103 3.02 -10.04 11.13
CA ARG A 103 3.24 -11.17 12.04
C ARG A 103 3.12 -12.53 11.35
N ASN A 104 2.39 -12.58 10.23
CA ASN A 104 2.22 -13.80 9.47
C ASN A 104 3.40 -14.00 8.54
N GLU A 105 4.18 -15.05 8.78
CA GLU A 105 5.36 -15.39 7.98
C GLU A 105 5.02 -15.76 6.53
N ASP A 106 3.80 -16.25 6.26
CA ASP A 106 3.36 -16.65 4.91
C ASP A 106 3.28 -15.46 3.92
N VAL A 107 3.27 -14.23 4.41
CA VAL A 107 3.27 -13.05 3.54
C VAL A 107 4.66 -12.70 3.00
N TYR A 108 5.74 -13.19 3.63
CA TYR A 108 7.09 -12.91 3.17
C TYR A 108 7.45 -13.74 1.93
N PHE A 109 8.06 -13.08 0.95
CA PHE A 109 8.41 -13.73 -0.32
C PHE A 109 9.48 -14.81 -0.16
N TYR A 110 10.43 -14.56 0.75
CA TYR A 110 11.63 -15.39 0.90
C TYR A 110 11.92 -15.62 2.38
N PRO A 111 12.26 -16.86 2.79
CA PRO A 111 12.67 -17.14 4.16
C PRO A 111 13.83 -16.24 4.61
N GLY A 112 13.70 -15.62 5.76
CA GLY A 112 14.74 -14.78 6.37
C GLY A 112 14.95 -13.40 5.71
N LYS A 113 14.18 -13.04 4.68
CA LYS A 113 14.20 -11.71 4.06
C LYS A 113 13.02 -10.84 4.51
N GLN A 114 13.13 -9.53 4.32
CA GLN A 114 12.18 -8.56 4.86
C GLN A 114 11.05 -8.19 3.89
N TRP A 115 11.14 -8.60 2.62
CA TRP A 115 10.15 -8.28 1.60
C TRP A 115 8.89 -9.13 1.72
N PHE A 116 7.73 -8.50 1.75
CA PHE A 116 6.45 -9.18 1.85
C PHE A 116 5.46 -8.75 0.76
N THR A 117 4.46 -9.60 0.52
CA THR A 117 3.35 -9.30 -0.39
C THR A 117 2.21 -8.61 0.36
N PRO A 118 1.57 -7.57 -0.21
CA PRO A 118 0.35 -7.01 0.37
C PRO A 118 -0.86 -7.96 0.27
N PHE A 119 -0.75 -9.03 -0.53
CA PHE A 119 -1.82 -10.01 -0.75
C PHE A 119 -1.48 -11.35 -0.07
N GLY A 120 -1.53 -11.37 1.25
CA GLY A 120 -1.35 -12.61 2.02
C GLY A 120 -2.32 -13.70 1.57
N GLY A 121 -1.81 -14.93 1.41
CA GLY A 121 -2.58 -16.06 0.89
C GLY A 121 -2.84 -16.04 -0.62
N GLY A 122 -2.42 -14.99 -1.35
CA GLY A 122 -2.66 -14.87 -2.79
C GLY A 122 -4.15 -14.73 -3.17
N SER A 123 -4.98 -14.25 -2.24
CA SER A 123 -6.42 -14.09 -2.39
C SER A 123 -6.82 -12.61 -2.22
N HIS A 124 -7.70 -12.11 -3.08
CA HIS A 124 -8.26 -10.76 -2.94
C HIS A 124 -9.22 -10.64 -1.74
N GLU A 125 -9.61 -11.77 -1.17
CA GLU A 125 -10.41 -11.88 0.06
C GLU A 125 -9.58 -12.30 1.28
N TRP A 126 -8.25 -12.46 1.12
CA TRP A 126 -7.32 -12.96 2.14
C TRP A 126 -7.73 -14.31 2.74
N LEU A 127 -8.29 -15.19 1.91
CA LEU A 127 -8.67 -16.53 2.32
C LEU A 127 -7.42 -17.42 2.51
N VAL A 128 -7.42 -18.17 3.60
CA VAL A 128 -6.38 -19.17 3.90
C VAL A 128 -6.85 -20.53 3.41
N ASP A 129 -5.99 -21.26 2.72
CA ASP A 129 -6.27 -22.58 2.15
C ASP A 129 -7.59 -22.63 1.33
N GLY A 130 -7.79 -21.63 0.48
CA GLY A 130 -9.01 -21.51 -0.32
C GLY A 130 -10.29 -21.33 0.52
N GLY A 131 -10.15 -20.78 1.73
CA GLY A 131 -11.24 -20.53 2.67
C GLY A 131 -11.42 -21.59 3.76
N LYS A 132 -10.74 -22.73 3.68
CA LYS A 132 -10.78 -23.76 4.73
C LYS A 132 -10.19 -23.26 6.05
N GLY A 133 -9.14 -22.44 6.00
CA GLY A 133 -8.53 -21.78 7.14
C GLY A 133 -9.21 -20.45 7.54
N GLY A 134 -10.32 -20.09 6.89
CA GLY A 134 -10.99 -18.80 7.12
C GLY A 134 -10.29 -17.63 6.42
N ARG A 135 -10.41 -16.45 7.00
CA ARG A 135 -9.82 -15.21 6.47
C ARG A 135 -8.67 -14.73 7.35
N ASN A 136 -7.52 -14.42 6.72
CA ASN A 136 -6.42 -13.77 7.40
C ASN A 136 -6.77 -12.29 7.65
N LEU A 137 -7.22 -12.00 8.86
CA LEU A 137 -7.69 -10.66 9.24
C LEU A 137 -6.55 -9.66 9.35
N ASP A 138 -5.36 -10.09 9.78
CA ASP A 138 -4.17 -9.24 9.84
C ASP A 138 -3.77 -8.78 8.43
N ALA A 139 -3.65 -9.70 7.48
CA ALA A 139 -3.31 -9.36 6.10
C ALA A 139 -4.36 -8.45 5.43
N ARG A 140 -5.65 -8.66 5.72
CA ARG A 140 -6.72 -7.77 5.25
C ARG A 140 -6.57 -6.36 5.83
N ASN A 141 -6.35 -6.25 7.14
CA ASN A 141 -6.19 -4.97 7.82
C ASN A 141 -4.95 -4.22 7.33
N ASN A 142 -3.83 -4.94 7.19
CA ASN A 142 -2.58 -4.43 6.61
C ASN A 142 -2.82 -3.83 5.23
N PHE A 143 -3.49 -4.58 4.35
CA PHE A 143 -3.79 -4.13 2.99
C PHE A 143 -4.65 -2.86 2.98
N PHE A 144 -5.78 -2.85 3.68
CA PHE A 144 -6.69 -1.70 3.68
C PHE A 144 -6.10 -0.48 4.40
N TRP A 145 -5.24 -0.68 5.37
CA TRP A 145 -4.46 0.42 5.93
C TRP A 145 -3.52 1.03 4.90
N GLY A 146 -2.78 0.21 4.15
CA GLY A 146 -1.78 0.67 3.19
C GLY A 146 -2.37 1.15 1.84
N TYR A 147 -3.40 0.48 1.33
CA TYR A 147 -3.85 0.61 -0.06
C TYR A 147 -5.30 1.08 -0.24
N THR A 148 -6.12 1.00 0.75
CA THR A 148 -7.52 1.51 0.78
C THR A 148 -8.54 0.82 -0.12
N VAL A 149 -8.17 0.29 -1.27
CA VAL A 149 -9.10 -0.34 -2.23
C VAL A 149 -8.50 -1.59 -2.85
N ASN A 150 -9.33 -2.61 -3.07
CA ASN A 150 -8.93 -3.88 -3.66
C ASN A 150 -9.87 -4.31 -4.79
N THR A 151 -9.31 -5.03 -5.76
CA THR A 151 -10.06 -5.73 -6.81
C THR A 151 -9.46 -7.12 -7.03
N PRO A 152 -10.25 -8.11 -7.52
CA PRO A 152 -9.72 -9.44 -7.86
C PRO A 152 -8.54 -9.40 -8.84
N ALA A 153 -8.54 -8.44 -9.78
CA ALA A 153 -7.47 -8.28 -10.75
C ALA A 153 -6.10 -7.94 -10.12
N MET A 154 -6.09 -7.31 -8.93
CA MET A 154 -4.84 -6.89 -8.27
C MET A 154 -4.00 -8.06 -7.75
N VAL A 155 -4.62 -9.19 -7.45
CA VAL A 155 -3.93 -10.41 -6.95
C VAL A 155 -3.55 -11.39 -8.06
N LEU A 156 -4.01 -11.17 -9.29
CA LEU A 156 -3.75 -12.10 -10.39
C LEU A 156 -2.25 -12.18 -10.69
N LYS A 157 -1.77 -13.42 -10.79
CA LYS A 157 -0.38 -13.75 -11.15
C LYS A 157 -0.34 -14.08 -12.65
N MET A 158 -0.09 -13.07 -13.48
CA MET A 158 -0.02 -13.23 -14.94
C MET A 158 1.35 -12.81 -15.45
N VAL A 159 2.04 -13.73 -16.12
CA VAL A 159 3.35 -13.46 -16.71
C VAL A 159 3.22 -12.43 -17.84
N GLY A 160 4.02 -11.37 -17.75
CA GLY A 160 4.06 -10.30 -18.75
C GLY A 160 2.87 -9.34 -18.77
N VAL A 161 1.94 -9.44 -17.80
CA VAL A 161 0.73 -8.60 -17.72
C VAL A 161 0.51 -8.07 -16.31
N GLY A 162 0.05 -6.82 -16.21
CA GLY A 162 -0.27 -6.17 -14.94
C GLY A 162 0.94 -5.80 -14.13
N SER A 163 0.85 -5.90 -12.81
CA SER A 163 1.92 -5.52 -11.89
C SER A 163 2.06 -6.51 -10.73
N GLN A 164 3.27 -6.59 -10.18
CA GLN A 164 3.56 -7.27 -8.92
C GLN A 164 4.28 -6.32 -7.97
N TYR A 165 4.14 -6.56 -6.67
CA TYR A 165 4.56 -5.64 -5.61
C TYR A 165 5.33 -6.36 -4.53
N GLY A 166 6.49 -5.84 -4.15
CA GLY A 166 7.16 -6.17 -2.90
C GLY A 166 7.13 -4.96 -1.97
N VAL A 167 6.73 -5.17 -0.72
CA VAL A 167 6.70 -4.14 0.31
C VAL A 167 7.79 -4.42 1.34
N VAL A 168 8.45 -3.38 1.82
CA VAL A 168 9.45 -3.48 2.90
C VAL A 168 9.42 -2.25 3.78
N ALA A 169 9.46 -2.44 5.09
CA ALA A 169 9.52 -1.36 6.07
C ALA A 169 10.65 -1.54 7.09
N THR A 170 11.44 -2.61 6.94
CA THR A 170 12.58 -2.92 7.81
C THR A 170 13.84 -3.14 6.98
N ASP A 171 14.99 -2.89 7.58
CA ASP A 171 16.29 -3.21 6.99
C ASP A 171 16.62 -4.71 7.13
N SER A 172 17.76 -5.13 6.61
CA SER A 172 18.26 -6.52 6.66
C SER A 172 18.39 -7.09 8.08
N ASN A 173 18.42 -6.25 9.10
CA ASN A 173 18.47 -6.65 10.51
C ASN A 173 17.06 -6.74 11.13
N GLY A 174 15.99 -6.46 10.38
CA GLY A 174 14.62 -6.39 10.87
C GLY A 174 14.33 -5.13 11.70
N THR A 175 15.16 -4.09 11.59
CA THR A 175 14.96 -2.78 12.23
C THR A 175 14.15 -1.88 11.31
N TYR A 176 13.18 -1.14 11.85
CA TYR A 176 12.39 -0.19 11.04
C TYR A 176 13.29 0.83 10.34
N LEU A 177 12.95 1.11 9.08
CA LEU A 177 13.65 2.07 8.24
C LEU A 177 13.46 3.49 8.81
N ASP A 178 14.58 4.15 9.07
CA ASP A 178 14.67 5.47 9.72
C ASP A 178 15.17 6.50 8.72
N GLY A 179 14.42 7.56 8.51
CA GLY A 179 14.76 8.59 7.53
C GLY A 179 15.98 9.46 7.87
N SER A 180 16.53 9.33 9.10
CA SER A 180 17.76 9.99 9.49
C SER A 180 19.03 9.19 9.15
N LYS A 181 18.87 7.92 8.76
CA LYS A 181 19.97 7.00 8.44
C LYS A 181 20.15 6.84 6.94
N THR A 182 21.31 6.36 6.54
CA THR A 182 21.62 6.03 5.16
C THR A 182 21.52 4.53 4.93
N TYR A 183 20.91 4.16 3.82
CA TYR A 183 20.74 2.76 3.43
C TYR A 183 21.13 2.54 1.97
N LYS A 184 21.41 1.29 1.63
CA LYS A 184 21.63 0.83 0.27
C LYS A 184 20.71 -0.34 -0.08
N PHE A 185 20.21 -0.36 -1.28
CA PHE A 185 19.46 -1.47 -1.86
C PHE A 185 20.04 -1.80 -3.23
N THR A 186 20.54 -3.02 -3.39
CA THR A 186 21.08 -3.50 -4.66
C THR A 186 20.01 -4.24 -5.44
N ILE A 187 19.73 -3.77 -6.65
CA ILE A 187 18.85 -4.42 -7.62
C ILE A 187 19.73 -5.26 -8.54
N ASP A 188 19.59 -6.57 -8.49
CA ASP A 188 20.34 -7.46 -9.37
C ASP A 188 19.99 -7.22 -10.83
N LYS A 189 20.94 -7.49 -11.71
CA LYS A 189 20.72 -7.39 -13.17
C LYS A 189 19.53 -8.27 -13.61
N ASN A 190 19.06 -8.03 -14.82
CA ASN A 190 17.97 -8.80 -15.43
C ASN A 190 16.67 -8.79 -14.62
N VAL A 191 16.31 -7.62 -14.10
CA VAL A 191 15.02 -7.43 -13.40
C VAL A 191 13.89 -8.01 -14.24
N PRO A 192 13.07 -8.93 -13.70
CA PRO A 192 12.04 -9.64 -14.46
C PRO A 192 10.79 -8.77 -14.67
N ALA A 193 10.94 -7.64 -15.34
CA ALA A 193 9.88 -6.72 -15.74
C ALA A 193 9.93 -6.53 -17.26
N LYS A 194 8.83 -6.87 -17.95
CA LYS A 194 8.71 -6.68 -19.40
C LYS A 194 8.75 -5.20 -19.78
N ASP A 195 8.05 -4.37 -19.00
CA ASP A 195 7.88 -2.96 -19.33
C ASP A 195 8.89 -2.11 -18.54
N PHE A 196 8.76 -2.06 -17.21
CA PHE A 196 9.69 -1.36 -16.33
C PHE A 196 9.50 -1.76 -14.86
N TRP A 197 10.41 -1.32 -14.00
CA TRP A 197 10.31 -1.41 -12.55
C TRP A 197 10.34 -0.02 -11.91
N SER A 198 9.81 0.07 -10.69
CA SER A 198 9.92 1.26 -9.85
C SER A 198 10.19 0.91 -8.39
N MET A 199 10.91 1.80 -7.72
CA MET A 199 11.07 1.86 -6.27
C MET A 199 10.47 3.19 -5.80
N VAL A 200 9.49 3.15 -4.91
CA VAL A 200 8.80 4.33 -4.38
C VAL A 200 8.81 4.29 -2.87
N VAL A 201 9.08 5.42 -2.23
CA VAL A 201 9.15 5.56 -0.77
C VAL A 201 7.91 6.29 -0.24
N TYR A 202 7.36 5.78 0.86
CA TYR A 202 6.10 6.23 1.45
C TYR A 202 6.25 6.56 2.94
N ASP A 203 5.41 7.46 3.42
CA ASP A 203 5.24 7.80 4.84
C ASP A 203 4.24 6.81 5.49
N PRO A 204 4.63 6.02 6.51
CA PRO A 204 3.73 5.05 7.14
C PRO A 204 2.61 5.69 7.96
N GLN A 205 2.69 6.98 8.27
CA GLN A 205 1.65 7.70 9.01
C GLN A 205 0.51 8.13 8.10
N THR A 206 0.84 8.61 6.90
CA THR A 206 -0.12 9.13 5.93
C THR A 206 -0.41 8.15 4.81
N ARG A 207 0.46 7.17 4.57
CA ARG A 207 0.46 6.21 3.44
C ARG A 207 0.57 6.89 2.07
N SER A 208 0.87 8.16 2.04
CA SER A 208 1.21 8.90 0.82
C SER A 208 2.70 8.81 0.52
N GLU A 209 3.09 9.19 -0.70
CA GLU A 209 4.51 9.33 -1.04
C GLU A 209 5.21 10.25 -0.06
N LEU A 210 6.43 9.89 0.34
CA LEU A 210 7.20 10.64 1.34
C LEU A 210 7.49 12.06 0.84
N GLN A 211 7.11 13.05 1.62
CA GLN A 211 7.37 14.46 1.30
C GLN A 211 8.79 14.84 1.65
N THR A 212 9.59 15.18 0.63
CA THR A 212 10.98 15.60 0.73
C THR A 212 11.27 16.76 -0.21
N GLY A 213 12.52 17.14 -0.36
CA GLY A 213 12.96 18.12 -1.35
C GLY A 213 12.90 17.63 -2.81
N GLN A 214 12.82 16.32 -3.03
CA GLN A 214 12.67 15.74 -4.36
C GLN A 214 11.22 15.82 -4.84
N LEU A 215 11.02 16.08 -6.14
CA LEU A 215 9.67 16.10 -6.73
C LEU A 215 8.91 14.78 -6.56
N LEU A 216 9.63 13.66 -6.68
CA LEU A 216 9.11 12.31 -6.49
C LEU A 216 10.10 11.51 -5.64
N PRO A 217 9.67 10.89 -4.54
CA PRO A 217 10.54 10.04 -3.72
C PRO A 217 10.68 8.64 -4.36
N SER A 218 11.17 8.61 -5.60
CA SER A 218 11.17 7.36 -6.39
C SER A 218 12.28 7.31 -7.43
N LYS A 219 12.65 6.07 -7.80
CA LYS A 219 13.47 5.75 -8.97
C LYS A 219 12.77 4.68 -9.81
N ASN A 220 12.92 4.75 -11.12
CA ASN A 220 12.43 3.73 -12.03
C ASN A 220 13.29 3.60 -13.28
N SER A 221 13.19 2.48 -13.96
CA SER A 221 14.05 2.14 -15.09
C SER A 221 13.77 2.90 -16.39
N VAL A 222 12.67 3.68 -16.45
CA VAL A 222 12.30 4.44 -17.64
C VAL A 222 12.66 5.92 -17.50
N ARG A 223 12.35 6.54 -16.36
CA ARG A 223 12.54 7.98 -16.16
C ARG A 223 13.95 8.34 -15.73
N ASN A 224 14.62 7.45 -14.99
CA ASN A 224 15.93 7.70 -14.40
C ASN A 224 17.04 7.03 -15.22
N GLN A 225 17.20 7.45 -16.48
CA GLN A 225 18.19 6.90 -17.41
C GLN A 225 19.65 7.24 -17.02
N ASP A 226 19.81 8.20 -16.11
CA ASP A 226 21.08 8.66 -15.53
C ASP A 226 21.58 7.82 -14.35
N MET A 227 20.78 6.82 -13.91
CA MET A 227 21.23 5.91 -12.84
C MET A 227 22.51 5.19 -13.22
N LYS A 228 23.45 5.16 -12.28
CA LYS A 228 24.71 4.42 -12.41
C LYS A 228 24.48 2.93 -12.23
N THR A 229 25.04 2.16 -13.13
CA THR A 229 25.05 0.70 -13.11
C THR A 229 26.41 0.19 -12.66
N ASN A 230 26.43 -0.81 -11.80
CA ASN A 230 27.66 -1.48 -11.37
C ASN A 230 28.30 -2.30 -12.50
N ALA A 231 29.56 -2.68 -12.34
CA ALA A 231 30.30 -3.44 -13.36
C ALA A 231 29.66 -4.81 -13.71
N ASP A 232 28.93 -5.41 -12.78
CA ASP A 232 28.21 -6.66 -12.97
C ASP A 232 26.80 -6.50 -13.57
N GLY A 233 26.36 -5.26 -13.80
CA GLY A 233 25.07 -4.91 -14.35
C GLY A 233 23.96 -4.72 -13.30
N SER A 234 24.26 -4.81 -12.01
CA SER A 234 23.33 -4.46 -10.91
C SER A 234 23.26 -2.93 -10.74
N ILE A 235 22.24 -2.48 -9.99
CA ILE A 235 22.02 -1.06 -9.68
C ILE A 235 21.92 -0.91 -8.16
N ASP A 236 22.75 -0.05 -7.58
CA ASP A 236 22.63 0.33 -6.18
C ASP A 236 21.75 1.57 -6.05
N LEU A 237 20.64 1.49 -5.31
CA LEU A 237 19.86 2.62 -4.87
C LEU A 237 20.26 2.99 -3.43
N TYR A 238 20.29 4.28 -3.17
CA TYR A 238 20.61 4.83 -1.85
C TYR A 238 19.42 5.58 -1.29
N PHE A 239 19.19 5.43 0.04
CA PHE A 239 18.17 6.17 0.78
C PHE A 239 18.83 6.89 1.94
N GLY A 240 18.44 8.10 2.18
CA GLY A 240 19.01 8.90 3.27
C GLY A 240 18.66 10.38 3.13
N PRO A 241 18.87 11.19 4.18
CA PRO A 241 18.60 12.63 4.13
C PRO A 241 19.57 13.38 3.21
N THR A 242 20.67 12.76 2.85
CA THR A 242 21.68 13.33 1.96
C THR A 242 22.21 12.25 1.02
N ALA A 243 22.42 12.61 -0.23
CA ALA A 243 23.02 11.70 -1.21
C ALA A 243 24.47 11.35 -0.82
N PRO A 244 24.87 10.09 -0.86
CA PRO A 244 26.28 9.74 -0.78
C PRO A 244 27.03 10.38 -1.96
N ALA A 245 28.25 10.84 -1.72
CA ALA A 245 29.05 11.54 -2.71
C ALA A 245 29.16 10.75 -4.03
N GLY A 246 28.77 11.37 -5.13
CA GLY A 246 28.79 10.76 -6.46
C GLY A 246 27.67 9.76 -6.72
N GLN A 247 26.66 9.63 -5.85
CA GLN A 247 25.50 8.73 -6.00
C GLN A 247 24.17 9.48 -6.15
N GLU A 248 24.20 10.73 -6.48
CA GLU A 248 23.03 11.62 -6.58
C GLU A 248 21.99 11.07 -7.58
N ALA A 249 22.43 10.46 -8.68
CA ALA A 249 21.55 9.84 -9.67
C ALA A 249 20.78 8.62 -9.14
N ASN A 250 21.37 7.90 -8.18
CA ASN A 250 20.80 6.68 -7.60
C ASN A 250 20.17 6.90 -6.22
N TRP A 251 20.07 8.15 -5.75
CA TRP A 251 19.60 8.48 -4.42
C TRP A 251 18.12 8.85 -4.39
N ILE A 252 17.43 8.39 -3.35
CA ILE A 252 16.08 8.78 -2.97
C ILE A 252 16.18 9.43 -1.58
N GLU A 253 15.72 10.68 -1.48
CA GLU A 253 15.75 11.44 -0.23
C GLU A 253 14.76 10.86 0.79
N THR A 254 15.20 10.78 2.06
CA THR A 254 14.36 10.44 3.20
C THR A 254 14.34 11.58 4.22
N ALA A 255 13.34 11.62 5.10
CA ALA A 255 13.11 12.72 6.03
C ALA A 255 13.54 12.34 7.46
N PRO A 256 14.54 13.03 8.07
CA PRO A 256 14.87 12.83 9.48
C PRO A 256 13.67 12.97 10.40
N GLY A 257 13.60 12.13 11.42
CA GLY A 257 12.49 12.10 12.40
C GLY A 257 11.24 11.37 11.92
N LYS A 258 11.29 10.78 10.71
CA LYS A 258 10.23 9.91 10.18
C LYS A 258 10.77 8.52 9.87
N SER A 259 9.96 7.50 10.12
CA SER A 259 10.15 6.20 9.48
C SER A 259 9.59 6.24 8.05
N TRP A 260 9.95 5.24 7.28
CA TRP A 260 9.45 5.10 5.91
C TRP A 260 9.30 3.63 5.55
N PHE A 261 8.53 3.36 4.50
CA PHE A 261 8.49 2.06 3.85
C PHE A 261 8.64 2.22 2.34
N ALA A 262 9.00 1.17 1.67
CA ALA A 262 9.18 1.19 0.23
C ALA A 262 8.36 0.10 -0.45
N ILE A 263 7.96 0.41 -1.69
CA ILE A 263 7.31 -0.55 -2.59
C ILE A 263 8.19 -0.69 -3.83
N PHE A 264 8.67 -1.91 -4.07
CA PHE A 264 9.26 -2.30 -5.34
C PHE A 264 8.17 -2.87 -6.23
N ARG A 265 8.01 -2.31 -7.42
CA ARG A 265 6.95 -2.69 -8.34
C ARG A 265 7.51 -3.10 -9.69
N LEU A 266 7.03 -4.23 -10.19
CA LEU A 266 7.30 -4.73 -11.53
C LEU A 266 6.06 -4.50 -12.41
N TYR A 267 6.27 -3.93 -13.59
CA TYR A 267 5.23 -3.74 -14.61
C TYR A 267 5.48 -4.76 -15.73
N GLY A 268 4.47 -5.59 -16.00
CA GLY A 268 4.62 -6.76 -16.86
C GLY A 268 5.60 -7.78 -16.25
N PRO A 269 5.33 -8.31 -15.02
CA PRO A 269 6.27 -9.21 -14.33
C PRO A 269 6.49 -10.48 -15.13
N LEU A 270 7.76 -10.94 -15.20
CA LEU A 270 8.17 -12.13 -15.94
C LEU A 270 8.32 -13.35 -15.03
N GLN A 271 8.46 -14.53 -15.65
CA GLN A 271 8.52 -15.80 -14.95
C GLN A 271 9.51 -15.87 -13.78
N PRO A 272 10.75 -15.30 -13.84
CA PRO A 272 11.70 -15.37 -12.74
C PRO A 272 11.23 -14.70 -11.44
N TRP A 273 10.26 -13.78 -11.50
CA TRP A 273 9.62 -13.24 -10.30
C TRP A 273 8.71 -14.27 -9.63
N PHE A 274 7.91 -15.00 -10.42
CA PHE A 274 6.92 -15.94 -9.90
C PHE A 274 7.53 -17.23 -9.36
N ASP A 275 8.59 -17.73 -10.00
CA ASP A 275 9.32 -18.93 -9.56
C ASP A 275 10.47 -18.61 -8.58
N LYS A 276 10.66 -17.31 -8.25
CA LYS A 276 11.64 -16.82 -7.28
C LYS A 276 13.10 -17.11 -7.66
N THR A 277 13.39 -17.33 -8.94
CA THR A 277 14.77 -17.47 -9.44
C THR A 277 15.48 -16.12 -9.52
N TRP A 278 14.74 -15.02 -9.60
CA TRP A 278 15.22 -13.68 -9.31
C TRP A 278 14.59 -13.20 -8.00
N GLN A 279 15.38 -12.63 -7.10
CA GLN A 279 14.94 -12.23 -5.76
C GLN A 279 15.32 -10.79 -5.44
N LEU A 280 14.49 -10.14 -4.62
CA LEU A 280 14.84 -8.87 -4.00
C LEU A 280 15.91 -9.07 -2.93
N ASN A 281 16.94 -8.23 -2.94
CA ASN A 281 17.89 -8.11 -1.84
C ASN A 281 17.27 -7.29 -0.72
N ASP A 282 17.69 -7.48 0.54
CA ASP A 282 17.24 -6.63 1.62
C ASP A 282 17.93 -5.26 1.61
N ILE A 283 17.25 -4.27 2.16
CA ILE A 283 17.81 -2.93 2.35
C ILE A 283 18.86 -2.99 3.46
N GLN A 284 20.10 -2.61 3.14
CA GLN A 284 21.24 -2.67 4.04
C GLN A 284 21.47 -1.29 4.69
N PRO A 285 21.56 -1.20 6.02
CA PRO A 285 22.03 0.03 6.65
C PRO A 285 23.49 0.28 6.31
N LEU A 286 23.81 1.53 5.98
CA LEU A 286 25.18 2.02 5.86
C LEU A 286 25.53 2.70 7.18
N GLY A 287 26.60 2.29 7.83
CA GLY A 287 27.04 2.72 9.13
C GLY A 287 27.36 4.21 9.26
#